data_a8fb57fe010bbf73287b6df55d56857a
#
_entry.id   a8fb57fe010bbf73287b6df55d56857a
#
_cell.length_a   1.000
_cell.length_b   1.000
_cell.length_c   1.000
_cell.angle_alpha   90.00
_cell.angle_beta   90.00
_cell.angle_gamma   90.00
#
_symmetry.space_group_name_H-M   'P 1'
#
loop_
_entity.id
_entity.type
_entity.pdbx_description
1 polymer ?
#
loop_
_entity_poly.entity_id
_entity_poly.type
_entity_poly.pdbx_seq_one_letter_code
_entity_poly.pdbx_strand_id
1 'polypeptide(L)'
;MVPLRYRSSRTLPGVVVTLLFAVTLASCRRGTDTPRASAEPNPTTPAPAPAAPPSREVTWSGKVDMKLWSGIRVKTYKAALTRPAPPMLAILKIPSIHLEVPVYDGTSDAVLDLAAGRIEHTALPGTPGNVGIAAHRDGYFRALKDIKEGDELVLETHVATEQYRVEWIKITVPTDVSVIAATPGPAVTLVGCYPFYYQGSAPKRFIVRAVPVTVYAPHEK
;
A
#
# COMPACT_ATOMS: atom_id res chain seq x y z
N MET A 1 15.16 -15.97 -41.41
CA MET A 1 16.50 -15.86 -40.79
C MET A 1 17.13 -14.58 -41.31
N VAL A 2 16.96 -13.44 -40.61
CA VAL A 2 17.61 -12.17 -40.94
C VAL A 2 17.96 -11.53 -39.59
N PRO A 3 19.22 -11.22 -39.26
CA PRO A 3 19.60 -10.62 -38.00
C PRO A 3 19.49 -9.09 -38.10
N LEU A 4 18.73 -8.48 -37.19
CA LEU A 4 18.67 -7.03 -36.98
C LEU A 4 19.93 -6.59 -36.21
N ARG A 5 20.72 -5.74 -36.85
CA ARG A 5 21.91 -5.10 -36.30
C ARG A 5 21.50 -3.94 -35.39
N TYR A 6 21.93 -4.01 -34.14
CA TYR A 6 21.86 -2.91 -33.18
C TYR A 6 22.92 -1.83 -33.53
N ARG A 7 22.47 -0.60 -33.76
CA ARG A 7 23.32 0.56 -34.07
C ARG A 7 23.57 1.38 -32.81
N SER A 8 24.79 1.32 -32.33
CA SER A 8 25.35 2.12 -31.21
C SER A 8 25.33 3.62 -31.56
N SER A 9 24.75 4.46 -30.72
CA SER A 9 24.79 5.91 -30.83
C SER A 9 25.86 6.50 -29.93
N ARG A 10 26.66 7.36 -30.54
CA ARG A 10 27.87 8.02 -30.04
C ARG A 10 27.55 9.01 -28.91
N THR A 11 28.37 8.99 -27.87
CA THR A 11 28.54 10.03 -26.85
C THR A 11 29.13 11.31 -27.43
N LEU A 12 28.57 12.47 -27.06
CA LEU A 12 29.15 13.81 -27.26
C LEU A 12 29.75 14.31 -25.92
N PRO A 13 30.90 15.01 -25.95
CA PRO A 13 31.54 15.47 -24.74
C PRO A 13 30.94 16.80 -24.23
N GLY A 14 30.85 16.91 -22.91
CA GLY A 14 30.35 18.07 -22.21
C GLY A 14 31.30 19.27 -22.23
N VAL A 15 30.71 20.45 -22.40
CA VAL A 15 31.35 21.74 -22.25
C VAL A 15 31.30 22.16 -20.79
N VAL A 16 32.50 22.30 -20.16
CA VAL A 16 32.67 22.88 -18.83
C VAL A 16 32.75 24.40 -18.99
N VAL A 17 31.78 25.12 -18.43
CA VAL A 17 31.81 26.59 -18.33
C VAL A 17 32.26 26.94 -16.90
N THR A 18 33.47 27.43 -16.78
CA THR A 18 34.07 27.97 -15.55
C THR A 18 33.67 29.44 -15.41
N LEU A 19 32.83 29.78 -14.43
CA LEU A 19 32.54 31.17 -14.06
C LEU A 19 33.50 31.61 -12.94
N LEU A 20 34.41 32.54 -13.27
CA LEU A 20 35.25 33.29 -12.34
C LEU A 20 34.43 34.42 -11.72
N PHE A 21 34.23 34.40 -10.39
CA PHE A 21 33.73 35.55 -9.66
C PHE A 21 34.89 36.35 -9.06
N ALA A 22 35.00 37.58 -9.51
CA ALA A 22 35.94 38.56 -9.00
C ALA A 22 35.50 39.10 -7.63
N VAL A 23 36.39 39.00 -6.64
CA VAL A 23 36.20 39.59 -5.32
C VAL A 23 36.67 41.06 -5.37
N THR A 24 35.80 42.01 -5.20
CA THR A 24 36.11 43.42 -4.93
C THR A 24 36.10 43.68 -3.43
N LEU A 25 37.26 43.92 -2.87
CA LEU A 25 37.46 44.49 -1.52
C LEU A 25 37.10 45.98 -1.54
N ALA A 26 36.10 46.37 -0.76
CA ALA A 26 35.87 47.77 -0.38
C ALA A 26 36.01 47.91 1.13
N SER A 27 37.05 48.62 1.53
CA SER A 27 37.38 49.04 2.90
C SER A 27 36.63 50.33 3.24
N CYS A 28 36.19 50.48 4.49
CA CYS A 28 36.04 51.68 5.31
C CYS A 28 34.67 51.81 5.99
N ARG A 29 34.52 51.94 7.24
CA ARG A 29 34.88 52.88 8.26
C ARG A 29 34.19 52.55 9.58
N ARG A 30 34.89 52.74 10.69
CA ARG A 30 34.39 52.64 12.07
C ARG A 30 33.25 53.63 12.32
N GLY A 31 32.12 53.12 12.81
CA GLY A 31 31.15 53.87 13.57
C GLY A 31 30.87 53.07 14.84
N THR A 32 31.24 53.63 15.97
CA THR A 32 30.98 53.14 17.31
C THR A 32 29.57 53.55 17.68
N ASP A 33 28.57 52.62 17.46
CA ASP A 33 27.28 52.74 18.09
C ASP A 33 26.92 51.38 18.68
N THR A 34 26.81 51.32 19.98
CA THR A 34 26.42 50.19 20.79
C THR A 34 24.89 49.96 20.60
N PRO A 35 24.44 48.88 19.95
CA PRO A 35 23.01 48.58 19.98
C PRO A 35 22.72 47.74 21.22
N ARG A 36 21.79 48.29 21.96
CA ARG A 36 20.93 47.68 23.01
C ARG A 36 20.61 46.20 22.67
N ALA A 37 20.98 45.32 23.60
CA ALA A 37 20.64 43.90 23.54
C ALA A 37 19.13 43.71 23.36
N SER A 38 18.75 43.33 22.15
CA SER A 38 17.44 42.75 21.88
C SER A 38 17.48 41.33 22.40
N ALA A 39 16.63 41.02 23.37
CA ALA A 39 16.46 39.65 23.88
C ALA A 39 16.09 38.73 22.72
N GLU A 40 16.94 37.77 22.41
CA GLU A 40 16.60 36.67 21.53
C GLU A 40 15.39 35.91 22.11
N PRO A 41 14.36 35.59 21.30
CA PRO A 41 13.32 34.69 21.75
C PRO A 41 13.92 33.32 22.01
N ASN A 42 13.77 32.86 23.26
CA ASN A 42 14.16 31.54 23.73
C ASN A 42 13.65 30.48 22.74
N PRO A 43 14.47 29.55 22.21
CA PRO A 43 13.98 28.51 21.33
C PRO A 43 12.94 27.67 22.07
N THR A 44 11.69 27.82 21.65
CA THR A 44 10.58 26.99 22.15
C THR A 44 10.90 25.54 21.86
N THR A 45 11.22 24.78 22.88
CA THR A 45 11.38 23.33 22.78
C THR A 45 10.14 22.74 22.11
N PRO A 46 10.26 22.01 20.99
CA PRO A 46 9.10 21.38 20.37
C PRO A 46 8.41 20.48 21.40
N ALA A 47 7.09 20.61 21.51
CA ALA A 47 6.31 19.70 22.35
C ALA A 47 6.63 18.25 21.96
N PRO A 48 6.78 17.32 22.93
CA PRO A 48 7.03 15.93 22.62
C PRO A 48 5.92 15.41 21.72
N ALA A 49 6.31 14.74 20.62
CA ALA A 49 5.37 14.10 19.71
C ALA A 49 4.46 13.15 20.53
N PRO A 50 3.15 13.06 20.24
CA PRO A 50 2.26 12.15 20.93
C PRO A 50 2.84 10.75 20.85
N ALA A 51 2.88 10.06 22.00
CA ALA A 51 3.37 8.69 22.12
C ALA A 51 2.65 7.81 21.09
N ALA A 52 3.41 7.02 20.33
CA ALA A 52 2.83 6.05 19.42
C ALA A 52 1.90 5.11 20.21
N PRO A 53 0.72 4.78 19.68
CA PRO A 53 -0.18 3.83 20.34
C PRO A 53 0.55 2.51 20.57
N PRO A 54 0.24 1.80 21.66
CA PRO A 54 0.87 0.52 21.98
C PRO A 54 0.65 -0.45 20.80
N SER A 55 1.72 -1.07 20.32
CA SER A 55 1.65 -2.08 19.28
C SER A 55 0.83 -3.27 19.78
N ARG A 56 -0.16 -3.67 19.00
CA ARG A 56 -1.02 -4.83 19.27
C ARG A 56 -0.45 -6.04 18.54
N GLU A 57 -0.42 -7.19 19.20
CA GLU A 57 -0.09 -8.43 18.50
C GLU A 57 -1.28 -8.86 17.62
N VAL A 58 -1.05 -8.97 16.31
CA VAL A 58 -2.02 -9.51 15.36
C VAL A 58 -1.65 -10.96 15.08
N THR A 59 -2.51 -11.87 15.52
CA THR A 59 -2.24 -13.31 15.43
C THR A 59 -3.18 -13.95 14.40
N TRP A 60 -2.59 -14.57 13.39
CA TRP A 60 -3.33 -15.36 12.39
C TRP A 60 -3.66 -16.76 12.95
N SER A 61 -4.95 -17.15 12.91
CA SER A 61 -5.41 -18.46 13.42
C SER A 61 -4.98 -19.65 12.58
N GLY A 62 -4.47 -19.42 11.38
CA GLY A 62 -4.05 -20.46 10.43
C GLY A 62 -5.20 -21.25 9.80
N LYS A 63 -6.46 -20.92 10.08
CA LYS A 63 -7.63 -21.60 9.50
C LYS A 63 -7.92 -21.05 8.11
N VAL A 64 -7.79 -21.91 7.09
CA VAL A 64 -8.04 -21.57 5.68
C VAL A 64 -9.16 -22.46 5.14
N ASP A 65 -10.23 -21.84 4.65
CA ASP A 65 -11.28 -22.57 3.91
C ASP A 65 -10.89 -22.69 2.44
N MET A 66 -10.47 -23.87 2.04
CA MET A 66 -10.02 -24.18 0.68
C MET A 66 -11.11 -24.78 -0.21
N LYS A 67 -12.38 -24.81 0.24
CA LYS A 67 -13.47 -25.47 -0.51
C LYS A 67 -13.67 -24.90 -1.92
N LEU A 68 -13.41 -23.61 -2.10
CA LEU A 68 -13.57 -22.92 -3.38
C LEU A 68 -12.25 -22.89 -4.20
N TRP A 69 -11.15 -23.38 -3.65
CA TRP A 69 -9.84 -23.25 -4.29
C TRP A 69 -9.64 -24.26 -5.44
N SER A 70 -8.82 -23.88 -6.41
CA SER A 70 -8.35 -24.85 -7.41
C SER A 70 -7.39 -25.87 -6.79
N GLY A 71 -7.37 -27.08 -7.31
CA GLY A 71 -6.44 -28.11 -6.83
C GLY A 71 -4.95 -27.71 -6.96
N ILE A 72 -4.61 -26.97 -8.01
CA ILE A 72 -3.27 -26.42 -8.21
C ILE A 72 -2.97 -25.41 -7.11
N ARG A 73 -3.90 -24.49 -6.79
CA ARG A 73 -3.73 -23.48 -5.75
C ARG A 73 -3.54 -24.12 -4.37
N VAL A 74 -4.31 -25.14 -4.03
CA VAL A 74 -4.13 -25.91 -2.79
C VAL A 74 -2.73 -26.52 -2.69
N LYS A 75 -2.23 -27.11 -3.78
CA LYS A 75 -0.88 -27.67 -3.84
C LYS A 75 0.19 -26.60 -3.64
N THR A 76 0.09 -25.48 -4.35
CA THR A 76 1.04 -24.38 -4.28
C THR A 76 1.06 -23.74 -2.88
N TYR A 77 -0.11 -23.50 -2.29
CA TYR A 77 -0.23 -23.00 -0.91
C TYR A 77 0.46 -23.93 0.10
N LYS A 78 0.18 -25.25 0.04
CA LYS A 78 0.84 -26.23 0.92
C LYS A 78 2.36 -26.22 0.78
N ALA A 79 2.86 -26.05 -0.44
CA ALA A 79 4.29 -25.89 -0.68
C ALA A 79 4.84 -24.55 -0.14
N ALA A 80 4.05 -23.47 -0.20
CA ALA A 80 4.46 -22.17 0.34
C ALA A 80 4.60 -22.21 1.86
N LEU A 81 3.78 -22.97 2.57
CA LEU A 81 3.86 -23.13 4.04
C LEU A 81 5.18 -23.72 4.55
N THR A 82 5.97 -24.37 3.68
CA THR A 82 7.31 -24.91 4.05
C THR A 82 8.40 -23.85 4.07
N ARG A 83 8.12 -22.63 3.61
CA ARG A 83 9.05 -21.51 3.58
C ARG A 83 8.80 -20.56 4.77
N PRO A 84 9.83 -19.84 5.25
CA PRO A 84 9.62 -18.77 6.22
C PRO A 84 8.63 -17.73 5.66
N ALA A 85 7.59 -17.40 6.43
CA ALA A 85 6.67 -16.33 6.07
C ALA A 85 7.34 -14.96 6.32
N PRO A 86 7.11 -13.97 5.45
CA PRO A 86 7.52 -12.59 5.74
C PRO A 86 6.72 -12.01 6.92
N PRO A 87 7.14 -10.87 7.50
CA PRO A 87 6.35 -10.19 8.53
C PRO A 87 4.95 -9.86 8.02
N MET A 88 3.94 -10.20 8.82
CA MET A 88 2.54 -9.93 8.52
C MET A 88 2.24 -8.45 8.80
N LEU A 89 1.60 -7.77 7.85
CA LEU A 89 1.19 -6.37 7.99
C LEU A 89 -0.19 -6.23 8.62
N ALA A 90 -1.12 -7.11 8.25
CA ALA A 90 -2.51 -7.05 8.68
C ALA A 90 -3.21 -8.40 8.48
N ILE A 91 -4.45 -8.50 9.00
CA ILE A 91 -5.42 -9.53 8.61
C ILE A 91 -6.61 -8.82 7.96
N LEU A 92 -6.95 -9.21 6.74
CA LEU A 92 -8.15 -8.78 6.04
C LEU A 92 -9.29 -9.76 6.32
N LYS A 93 -10.44 -9.24 6.77
CA LYS A 93 -11.67 -10.02 7.02
C LYS A 93 -12.84 -9.43 6.27
N ILE A 94 -13.67 -10.28 5.67
CA ILE A 94 -14.94 -9.92 5.04
C ILE A 94 -15.97 -10.97 5.48
N PRO A 95 -16.71 -10.70 6.58
CA PRO A 95 -17.58 -11.70 7.20
C PRO A 95 -18.68 -12.23 6.29
N SER A 96 -19.29 -11.38 5.44
CA SER A 96 -20.38 -11.73 4.53
C SER A 96 -20.05 -12.87 3.55
N ILE A 97 -18.77 -13.03 3.22
CA ILE A 97 -18.26 -14.05 2.29
C ILE A 97 -17.29 -15.03 2.98
N HIS A 98 -17.23 -15.03 4.31
CA HIS A 98 -16.35 -15.89 5.12
C HIS A 98 -14.87 -15.82 4.70
N LEU A 99 -14.41 -14.63 4.26
CA LEU A 99 -13.02 -14.40 3.92
C LEU A 99 -12.26 -13.91 5.15
N GLU A 100 -11.16 -14.60 5.46
CA GLU A 100 -10.15 -14.16 6.40
C GLU A 100 -8.79 -14.54 5.83
N VAL A 101 -7.89 -13.55 5.67
CA VAL A 101 -6.59 -13.76 5.01
C VAL A 101 -5.52 -12.84 5.59
N PRO A 102 -4.31 -13.36 5.92
CA PRO A 102 -3.18 -12.53 6.27
C PRO A 102 -2.70 -11.72 5.07
N VAL A 103 -2.23 -10.52 5.33
CA VAL A 103 -1.69 -9.60 4.33
C VAL A 103 -0.20 -9.39 4.62
N TYR A 104 0.64 -9.74 3.67
CA TYR A 104 2.09 -9.52 3.71
C TYR A 104 2.49 -8.36 2.79
N ASP A 105 3.75 -7.94 2.84
CA ASP A 105 4.25 -6.91 1.95
C ASP A 105 4.68 -7.47 0.60
N GLY A 106 4.29 -6.77 -0.48
CA GLY A 106 4.63 -7.13 -1.86
C GLY A 106 3.68 -8.12 -2.51
N THR A 107 3.83 -8.28 -3.83
CA THR A 107 3.00 -9.12 -4.70
C THR A 107 3.79 -10.17 -5.46
N SER A 108 4.95 -10.55 -4.96
CA SER A 108 5.73 -11.66 -5.53
C SER A 108 4.95 -12.99 -5.45
N ASP A 109 5.28 -13.94 -6.32
CA ASP A 109 4.67 -15.28 -6.30
C ASP A 109 4.81 -15.94 -4.93
N ALA A 110 5.94 -15.73 -4.24
CA ALA A 110 6.16 -16.29 -2.91
C ALA A 110 5.14 -15.79 -1.88
N VAL A 111 4.75 -14.52 -1.96
CA VAL A 111 3.72 -13.91 -1.10
C VAL A 111 2.33 -14.36 -1.52
N LEU A 112 1.99 -14.24 -2.80
CA LEU A 112 0.65 -14.54 -3.31
C LEU A 112 0.29 -16.03 -3.25
N ASP A 113 1.27 -16.92 -3.30
CA ASP A 113 1.08 -18.35 -3.08
C ASP A 113 0.72 -18.67 -1.62
N LEU A 114 1.20 -17.85 -0.68
CA LEU A 114 0.98 -18.03 0.75
C LEU A 114 -0.32 -17.34 1.23
N ALA A 115 -0.59 -16.11 0.74
CA ALA A 115 -1.65 -15.27 1.28
C ALA A 115 -2.10 -14.15 0.31
N ALA A 116 -2.60 -13.05 0.88
CA ALA A 116 -2.74 -11.78 0.17
C ALA A 116 -1.47 -10.94 0.33
N GLY A 117 -1.20 -10.07 -0.64
CA GLY A 117 -0.07 -9.18 -0.64
C GLY A 117 -0.49 -7.71 -0.79
N ARG A 118 0.14 -6.80 -0.05
CA ARG A 118 0.02 -5.36 -0.29
C ARG A 118 0.70 -5.03 -1.62
N ILE A 119 0.01 -4.30 -2.47
CA ILE A 119 0.57 -3.84 -3.74
C ILE A 119 1.61 -2.76 -3.44
N GLU A 120 2.79 -2.89 -4.04
CA GLU A 120 3.91 -1.97 -3.88
C GLU A 120 3.48 -0.53 -4.24
N HIS A 121 4.06 0.46 -3.58
CA HIS A 121 3.77 1.89 -3.74
C HIS A 121 2.34 2.34 -3.36
N THR A 122 1.51 1.46 -2.78
CA THR A 122 0.26 1.85 -2.11
C THR A 122 0.49 2.12 -0.62
N ALA A 123 -0.48 2.73 0.06
CA ALA A 123 -0.38 3.00 1.50
C ALA A 123 -0.13 1.72 2.31
N LEU A 124 0.50 1.86 3.46
CA LEU A 124 0.60 0.78 4.44
C LEU A 124 -0.72 0.64 5.22
N PRO A 125 -1.13 -0.58 5.58
CA PRO A 125 -2.25 -0.78 6.50
C PRO A 125 -2.08 0.04 7.79
N GLY A 126 -3.14 0.74 8.21
CA GLY A 126 -3.10 1.62 9.38
C GLY A 126 -2.56 3.03 9.09
N THR A 127 -2.31 3.40 7.83
CA THR A 127 -1.87 4.75 7.45
C THR A 127 -2.85 5.41 6.47
N PRO A 128 -2.90 6.76 6.43
CA PRO A 128 -3.73 7.46 5.44
C PRO A 128 -3.39 7.08 4.00
N GLY A 129 -4.39 7.05 3.13
CA GLY A 129 -4.26 6.75 1.72
C GLY A 129 -4.92 5.43 1.31
N ASN A 130 -4.68 4.98 0.09
CA ASN A 130 -5.27 3.78 -0.48
C ASN A 130 -4.36 2.57 -0.28
N VAL A 131 -4.80 1.60 0.50
CA VAL A 131 -4.13 0.31 0.69
C VAL A 131 -4.57 -0.65 -0.41
N GLY A 132 -3.71 -0.92 -1.38
CA GLY A 132 -3.97 -1.92 -2.42
C GLY A 132 -3.62 -3.33 -1.91
N ILE A 133 -4.54 -4.28 -2.01
CA ILE A 133 -4.33 -5.67 -1.59
C ILE A 133 -4.68 -6.60 -2.74
N ALA A 134 -3.73 -7.45 -3.14
CA ALA A 134 -3.91 -8.44 -4.19
C ALA A 134 -3.89 -9.87 -3.65
N ALA A 135 -4.66 -10.76 -4.28
CA ALA A 135 -4.53 -12.21 -4.06
C ALA A 135 -5.02 -12.99 -5.29
N HIS A 136 -4.69 -14.27 -5.31
CA HIS A 136 -5.10 -15.15 -6.39
C HIS A 136 -6.60 -15.41 -6.43
N ARG A 137 -7.23 -15.26 -7.62
CA ARG A 137 -8.65 -15.53 -7.87
C ARG A 137 -9.08 -16.97 -7.63
N ASP A 138 -8.15 -17.91 -7.72
CA ASP A 138 -8.39 -19.33 -7.52
C ASP A 138 -7.95 -19.83 -6.13
N GLY A 139 -7.66 -18.87 -5.24
CA GLY A 139 -7.32 -19.02 -3.83
C GLY A 139 -8.22 -18.16 -2.95
N TYR A 140 -7.62 -17.38 -2.07
CA TYR A 140 -8.37 -16.54 -1.13
C TYR A 140 -9.40 -15.63 -1.79
N PHE A 141 -9.05 -14.96 -2.90
CA PHE A 141 -9.99 -14.05 -3.57
C PHE A 141 -11.02 -14.75 -4.48
N ARG A 142 -11.10 -16.10 -4.43
CA ARG A 142 -12.25 -16.79 -5.02
C ARG A 142 -13.57 -16.41 -4.34
N ALA A 143 -13.52 -16.14 -3.04
CA ALA A 143 -14.70 -15.74 -2.28
C ALA A 143 -15.28 -14.39 -2.73
N LEU A 144 -14.44 -13.50 -3.32
CA LEU A 144 -14.91 -12.20 -3.84
C LEU A 144 -15.97 -12.29 -4.92
N LYS A 145 -16.21 -13.46 -5.50
CA LYS A 145 -17.34 -13.68 -6.46
C LYS A 145 -18.71 -13.35 -5.86
N ASP A 146 -18.84 -13.41 -4.54
CA ASP A 146 -20.08 -13.24 -3.79
C ASP A 146 -20.18 -11.90 -3.05
N ILE A 147 -19.11 -11.06 -3.10
CA ILE A 147 -19.06 -9.75 -2.43
C ILE A 147 -20.05 -8.77 -3.08
N LYS A 148 -20.59 -7.86 -2.27
CA LYS A 148 -21.56 -6.84 -2.70
C LYS A 148 -21.14 -5.46 -2.19
N GLU A 149 -21.64 -4.43 -2.88
CA GLU A 149 -21.59 -3.06 -2.36
C GLU A 149 -22.35 -2.99 -1.03
N GLY A 150 -21.79 -2.26 -0.07
CA GLY A 150 -22.30 -2.20 1.29
C GLY A 150 -21.76 -3.26 2.25
N ASP A 151 -21.10 -4.31 1.77
CA ASP A 151 -20.46 -5.31 2.64
C ASP A 151 -19.40 -4.69 3.53
N GLU A 152 -19.26 -5.24 4.74
CA GLU A 152 -18.25 -4.82 5.70
C GLU A 152 -16.92 -5.52 5.42
N LEU A 153 -15.85 -4.73 5.54
CA LEU A 153 -14.46 -5.17 5.45
C LEU A 153 -13.72 -4.69 6.68
N VAL A 154 -13.01 -5.58 7.35
CA VAL A 154 -12.20 -5.27 8.55
C VAL A 154 -10.74 -5.50 8.22
N LEU A 155 -9.91 -4.52 8.54
CA LEU A 155 -8.47 -4.62 8.44
C LEU A 155 -7.85 -4.53 9.85
N GLU A 156 -7.39 -5.66 10.37
CA GLU A 156 -6.71 -5.72 11.67
C GLU A 156 -5.21 -5.52 11.47
N THR A 157 -4.67 -4.45 12.05
CA THR A 157 -3.25 -4.11 12.00
C THR A 157 -2.61 -4.16 13.39
N HIS A 158 -1.30 -4.06 13.47
CA HIS A 158 -0.58 -3.95 14.75
C HIS A 158 -0.90 -2.66 15.53
N VAL A 159 -1.53 -1.68 14.89
CA VAL A 159 -1.87 -0.38 15.47
C VAL A 159 -3.35 -0.30 15.84
N ALA A 160 -4.22 -0.75 14.92
CA ALA A 160 -5.67 -0.59 15.07
C ALA A 160 -6.46 -1.70 14.35
N THR A 161 -7.75 -1.80 14.66
CA THR A 161 -8.75 -2.49 13.86
C THR A 161 -9.58 -1.45 13.15
N GLU A 162 -9.52 -1.45 11.83
CA GLU A 162 -10.19 -0.48 10.99
C GLU A 162 -11.37 -1.15 10.27
N GLN A 163 -12.52 -0.48 10.29
CA GLN A 163 -13.74 -0.93 9.63
C GLN A 163 -13.97 -0.12 8.37
N TYR A 164 -14.20 -0.82 7.27
CA TYR A 164 -14.48 -0.25 5.96
C TYR A 164 -15.79 -0.82 5.43
N ARG A 165 -16.41 -0.12 4.50
CA ARG A 165 -17.58 -0.56 3.75
C ARG A 165 -17.30 -0.53 2.27
N VAL A 166 -17.69 -1.59 1.56
CA VAL A 166 -17.56 -1.65 0.09
C VAL A 166 -18.37 -0.53 -0.53
N GLU A 167 -17.66 0.39 -1.21
CA GLU A 167 -18.24 1.54 -1.87
C GLU A 167 -18.68 1.21 -3.30
N TRP A 168 -17.83 0.52 -4.05
CA TRP A 168 -18.10 0.09 -5.41
C TRP A 168 -17.28 -1.13 -5.81
N ILE A 169 -17.79 -1.84 -6.84
CA ILE A 169 -17.16 -3.00 -7.47
C ILE A 169 -17.03 -2.73 -8.97
N LYS A 170 -15.84 -3.00 -9.55
CA LYS A 170 -15.55 -2.74 -10.96
C LYS A 170 -14.78 -3.91 -11.59
N ILE A 171 -15.08 -4.21 -12.85
CA ILE A 171 -14.24 -5.07 -13.68
C ILE A 171 -13.49 -4.19 -14.68
N THR A 172 -12.16 -4.31 -14.72
CA THR A 172 -11.30 -3.48 -15.57
C THR A 172 -10.19 -4.30 -16.24
N VAL A 173 -9.36 -3.65 -17.05
CA VAL A 173 -8.19 -4.25 -17.70
C VAL A 173 -6.98 -4.25 -16.77
N PRO A 174 -6.00 -5.16 -16.97
CA PRO A 174 -4.80 -5.24 -16.10
C PRO A 174 -3.95 -3.97 -16.06
N THR A 175 -4.04 -3.12 -17.06
CA THR A 175 -3.28 -1.87 -17.20
C THR A 175 -3.95 -0.66 -16.53
N ASP A 176 -5.17 -0.81 -16.01
CA ASP A 176 -5.86 0.27 -15.29
C ASP A 176 -5.31 0.40 -13.86
N VAL A 177 -4.20 1.12 -13.72
CA VAL A 177 -3.57 1.39 -12.43
C VAL A 177 -4.26 2.51 -11.65
N SER A 178 -5.22 3.23 -12.25
CA SER A 178 -5.96 4.30 -11.58
C SER A 178 -6.75 3.80 -10.37
N VAL A 179 -7.15 2.52 -10.37
CA VAL A 179 -7.91 1.90 -9.29
C VAL A 179 -7.12 1.78 -7.97
N ILE A 180 -5.79 1.79 -8.03
CA ILE A 180 -4.91 1.75 -6.87
C ILE A 180 -4.22 3.09 -6.60
N ALA A 181 -4.58 4.15 -7.32
CA ALA A 181 -4.03 5.48 -7.09
C ALA A 181 -4.22 5.95 -5.65
N ALA A 182 -3.34 6.83 -5.19
CA ALA A 182 -3.43 7.43 -3.86
C ALA A 182 -4.76 8.20 -3.70
N THR A 183 -5.32 8.14 -2.50
CA THR A 183 -6.55 8.85 -2.11
C THR A 183 -6.25 9.86 -1.01
N PRO A 184 -6.99 10.97 -0.92
CA PRO A 184 -6.81 11.98 0.14
C PRO A 184 -7.05 11.40 1.56
N GLY A 185 -7.96 10.45 1.68
CA GLY A 185 -8.30 9.75 2.93
C GLY A 185 -8.01 8.26 2.85
N PRO A 186 -8.18 7.53 3.97
CA PRO A 186 -8.02 6.08 4.00
C PRO A 186 -8.98 5.38 3.04
N ALA A 187 -8.49 4.37 2.35
CA ALA A 187 -9.27 3.48 1.51
C ALA A 187 -8.58 2.13 1.39
N VAL A 188 -9.34 1.08 1.10
CA VAL A 188 -8.83 -0.24 0.76
C VAL A 188 -9.30 -0.62 -0.64
N THR A 189 -8.37 -1.10 -1.47
CA THR A 189 -8.70 -1.60 -2.81
C THR A 189 -8.23 -3.03 -2.95
N LEU A 190 -9.18 -3.96 -3.11
CA LEU A 190 -8.87 -5.35 -3.37
C LEU A 190 -8.76 -5.56 -4.88
N VAL A 191 -7.72 -6.28 -5.30
CA VAL A 191 -7.41 -6.54 -6.71
C VAL A 191 -7.29 -8.04 -6.95
N GLY A 192 -8.26 -8.62 -7.62
CA GLY A 192 -8.26 -10.02 -8.05
C GLY A 192 -8.20 -10.16 -9.57
N CYS A 193 -7.82 -11.34 -10.05
CA CYS A 193 -7.95 -11.67 -11.47
C CYS A 193 -9.41 -12.04 -11.81
N TYR A 194 -9.85 -11.71 -13.06
CA TYR A 194 -11.20 -12.00 -13.54
C TYR A 194 -11.17 -12.53 -15.00
N PRO A 195 -12.05 -13.48 -15.39
CA PRO A 195 -13.12 -14.14 -14.61
C PRO A 195 -12.58 -15.13 -13.56
N PHE A 196 -13.38 -15.38 -12.50
CA PHE A 196 -12.97 -16.24 -11.38
C PHE A 196 -12.69 -17.69 -11.77
N TYR A 197 -13.40 -18.25 -12.76
CA TYR A 197 -13.26 -19.63 -13.23
C TYR A 197 -12.53 -19.75 -14.57
N TYR A 198 -11.79 -18.69 -14.96
CA TYR A 198 -11.01 -18.69 -16.19
C TYR A 198 -9.73 -19.51 -16.05
N GLN A 199 -9.34 -20.24 -17.11
CA GLN A 199 -8.08 -20.98 -17.17
C GLN A 199 -7.01 -20.12 -17.88
N GLY A 200 -5.78 -20.15 -17.36
CA GLY A 200 -4.67 -19.38 -17.90
C GLY A 200 -4.64 -17.92 -17.43
N SER A 201 -3.94 -17.06 -18.16
CA SER A 201 -3.77 -15.63 -17.83
C SER A 201 -5.08 -14.87 -17.97
N ALA A 202 -5.57 -14.32 -16.86
CA ALA A 202 -6.86 -13.62 -16.84
C ALA A 202 -6.81 -12.30 -17.60
N PRO A 203 -7.79 -12.06 -18.52
CA PRO A 203 -7.84 -10.86 -19.34
C PRO A 203 -8.23 -9.60 -18.58
N LYS A 204 -8.82 -9.73 -17.39
CA LYS A 204 -9.37 -8.61 -16.61
C LYS A 204 -8.99 -8.69 -15.13
N ARG A 205 -9.30 -7.62 -14.41
CA ARG A 205 -9.20 -7.53 -12.95
C ARG A 205 -10.57 -7.27 -12.35
N PHE A 206 -10.82 -7.89 -11.20
CA PHE A 206 -11.97 -7.64 -10.34
C PHE A 206 -11.49 -6.74 -9.21
N ILE A 207 -12.10 -5.57 -9.11
CA ILE A 207 -11.71 -4.52 -8.17
C ILE A 207 -12.84 -4.29 -7.19
N VAL A 208 -12.49 -4.22 -5.90
CA VAL A 208 -13.39 -3.83 -4.83
C VAL A 208 -12.78 -2.63 -4.12
N ARG A 209 -13.48 -1.53 -4.07
CA ARG A 209 -13.12 -0.34 -3.29
C ARG A 209 -13.94 -0.31 -2.02
N ALA A 210 -13.27 -0.11 -0.89
CA ALA A 210 -13.90 0.09 0.40
C ALA A 210 -13.38 1.37 1.05
N VAL A 211 -14.26 2.09 1.75
CA VAL A 211 -13.97 3.33 2.46
C VAL A 211 -14.29 3.16 3.94
N PRO A 212 -13.66 3.95 4.86
CA PRO A 212 -13.91 3.82 6.28
C PRO A 212 -15.38 4.01 6.63
N VAL A 213 -15.87 3.19 7.56
CA VAL A 213 -17.17 3.42 8.17
C VAL A 213 -17.02 4.61 9.12
N THR A 214 -17.61 5.75 8.75
CA THR A 214 -17.68 6.92 9.64
C THR A 214 -18.60 6.55 10.80
N VAL A 215 -18.06 6.25 11.96
CA VAL A 215 -18.86 6.13 13.20
C VAL A 215 -19.30 7.53 13.55
N TYR A 216 -20.54 7.89 13.23
CA TYR A 216 -21.17 9.09 13.77
C TYR A 216 -21.34 8.84 15.27
N ALA A 217 -20.47 9.41 16.09
CA ALA A 217 -20.73 9.51 17.52
C ALA A 217 -22.04 10.32 17.67
N PRO A 218 -23.10 9.78 18.30
CA PRO A 218 -24.29 10.59 18.56
C PRO A 218 -23.84 11.76 19.43
N HIS A 219 -24.11 13.00 18.98
CA HIS A 219 -23.99 14.17 19.83
C HIS A 219 -24.94 13.97 21.01
N GLU A 220 -24.39 13.72 22.19
CA GLU A 220 -25.15 13.84 23.43
C GLU A 220 -25.66 15.29 23.51
N LYS A 221 -26.98 15.41 23.59
CA LYS A 221 -27.70 16.68 23.82
C LYS A 221 -27.67 17.03 25.29
#